data_3667b805854db4fbe2423b323d994d55
#
_entry.id   3667b805854db4fbe2423b323d994d55
#
_cell.length_a   1.000
_cell.length_b   1.000
_cell.length_c   1.000
_cell.angle_alpha   90.00
_cell.angle_beta   90.00
_cell.angle_gamma   90.00
#
_symmetry.space_group_name_H-M   'P 1'
#
loop_
_entity.id
_entity.type
_entity.pdbx_description
1 polymer ?
#
loop_
_entity_poly.entity_id
_entity_poly.type
_entity_poly.pdbx_seq_one_letter_code
_entity_poly.pdbx_strand_id
1 'polypeptide(L)'
;MNVSTAVSQAVAAAPHLASLSGEMRRTMLHACADALAAAGGEIVATALEETGLTMARLRGELNRTTGQLRLLGDHAAKPWRRVSAGVAAGGGDVVTVPVPVGPVAVFAASNFPLAFGVSGGDTASALAAGCPVVVKAHPAQPRTGELLGQILARALPDGAFSLVAGGPEVSLELVRAAGIRAVGFTGSLTGGRALMDAAAARPDPIPVYAEMGSLNPVLVLPGAAVPATVSALAAAVTGSAGQLCTKPGLVVTGSAEFADELANAVAAVPVHRMLTAGMAQAHEKWQARAAAAHRVVAGAGSPAPFAVVVDVDELAGELIEEHFGPSVVIAVGAAEDVPSRLEGSLTASVFADETDRDAARSLLPGLLARAGRIVWNGVPTGVAVCDAMQHGGPWPATSASWSTSVGTESIERFRRPVALQGLPADLVP
;
A
#
# COMPACT_ATOMS: atom_id res chain seq x y z
N MET A 1 -2.67 24.35 8.06
CA MET A 1 -3.72 24.28 9.11
C MET A 1 -3.15 23.51 10.29
N ASN A 2 -3.53 23.81 11.55
CA ASN A 2 -3.16 22.96 12.69
C ASN A 2 -4.11 21.76 12.85
N VAL A 3 -3.68 20.73 13.61
CA VAL A 3 -4.43 19.48 13.79
C VAL A 3 -5.79 19.72 14.44
N SER A 4 -5.87 20.52 15.50
CA SER A 4 -7.11 20.78 16.22
C SER A 4 -8.20 21.39 15.33
N THR A 5 -7.84 22.40 14.52
CA THR A 5 -8.76 23.04 13.56
C THR A 5 -9.23 22.04 12.49
N ALA A 6 -8.28 21.28 11.91
CA ALA A 6 -8.58 20.28 10.87
C ALA A 6 -9.55 19.20 11.37
N VAL A 7 -9.30 18.68 12.58
CA VAL A 7 -10.16 17.65 13.19
C VAL A 7 -11.54 18.23 13.54
N SER A 8 -11.61 19.46 14.06
CA SER A 8 -12.89 20.10 14.36
C SER A 8 -13.77 20.29 13.11
N GLN A 9 -13.16 20.71 11.98
CA GLN A 9 -13.87 20.81 10.70
C GLN A 9 -14.35 19.45 10.20
N ALA A 10 -13.51 18.42 10.28
CA ALA A 10 -13.88 17.07 9.89
C ALA A 10 -15.04 16.51 10.76
N VAL A 11 -15.01 16.75 12.07
CA VAL A 11 -16.11 16.34 12.98
C VAL A 11 -17.42 17.05 12.61
N ALA A 12 -17.37 18.34 12.32
CA ALA A 12 -18.55 19.11 11.92
C ALA A 12 -19.13 18.64 10.56
N ALA A 13 -18.28 18.20 9.62
CA ALA A 13 -18.69 17.74 8.30
C ALA A 13 -19.19 16.27 8.29
N ALA A 14 -18.82 15.45 9.29
CA ALA A 14 -19.10 14.03 9.31
C ALA A 14 -20.59 13.66 9.18
N PRO A 15 -21.56 14.31 9.85
CA PRO A 15 -22.97 14.00 9.67
C PRO A 15 -23.46 14.26 8.24
N HIS A 16 -22.99 15.32 7.60
CA HIS A 16 -23.35 15.64 6.21
C HIS A 16 -22.81 14.57 5.26
N LEU A 17 -21.51 14.22 5.35
CA LEU A 17 -20.94 13.20 4.47
C LEU A 17 -21.57 11.81 4.67
N ALA A 18 -21.90 11.47 5.90
CA ALA A 18 -22.59 10.22 6.22
C ALA A 18 -23.99 10.13 5.60
N SER A 19 -24.69 11.27 5.46
CA SER A 19 -26.04 11.34 4.87
C SER A 19 -26.05 11.35 3.33
N LEU A 20 -24.90 11.52 2.68
CA LEU A 20 -24.83 11.51 1.20
C LEU A 20 -25.21 10.12 0.66
N SER A 21 -26.08 10.10 -0.35
CA SER A 21 -26.37 8.87 -1.08
C SER A 21 -25.13 8.34 -1.82
N GLY A 22 -25.13 7.08 -2.22
CA GLY A 22 -24.05 6.51 -3.01
C GLY A 22 -23.79 7.28 -4.32
N GLU A 23 -24.85 7.73 -5.00
CA GLU A 23 -24.77 8.56 -6.21
C GLU A 23 -24.13 9.93 -5.95
N MET A 24 -24.46 10.56 -4.82
CA MET A 24 -23.83 11.84 -4.46
C MET A 24 -22.35 11.66 -4.15
N ARG A 25 -21.95 10.57 -3.47
CA ARG A 25 -20.54 10.22 -3.25
C ARG A 25 -19.81 9.95 -4.56
N ARG A 26 -20.45 9.24 -5.51
CA ARG A 26 -19.91 9.03 -6.85
C ARG A 26 -19.64 10.36 -7.54
N THR A 27 -20.61 11.23 -7.59
CA THR A 27 -20.49 12.56 -8.23
C THR A 27 -19.35 13.37 -7.59
N MET A 28 -19.24 13.37 -6.28
CA MET A 28 -18.17 14.05 -5.54
C MET A 28 -16.78 13.51 -5.89
N LEU A 29 -16.60 12.18 -5.93
CA LEU A 29 -15.31 11.56 -6.25
C LEU A 29 -14.92 11.72 -7.72
N HIS A 30 -15.90 11.69 -8.64
CA HIS A 30 -15.67 11.98 -10.05
C HIS A 30 -15.23 13.43 -10.26
N ALA A 31 -15.84 14.40 -9.55
CA ALA A 31 -15.41 15.80 -9.57
C ALA A 31 -13.96 15.97 -9.08
N CYS A 32 -13.55 15.25 -8.04
CA CYS A 32 -12.15 15.22 -7.60
C CYS A 32 -11.23 14.68 -8.69
N ALA A 33 -11.61 13.57 -9.34
CA ALA A 33 -10.84 12.97 -10.42
C ALA A 33 -10.69 13.92 -11.61
N ASP A 34 -11.75 14.63 -11.99
CA ASP A 34 -11.76 15.60 -13.08
C ASP A 34 -10.88 16.81 -12.76
N ALA A 35 -10.95 17.33 -11.54
CA ALA A 35 -10.11 18.44 -11.08
C ALA A 35 -8.62 18.09 -11.09
N LEU A 36 -8.25 16.88 -10.62
CA LEU A 36 -6.87 16.39 -10.67
C LEU A 36 -6.39 16.17 -12.11
N ALA A 37 -7.24 15.64 -12.98
CA ALA A 37 -6.91 15.45 -14.39
C ALA A 37 -6.69 16.79 -15.11
N ALA A 38 -7.51 17.78 -14.84
CA ALA A 38 -7.39 19.13 -15.41
C ALA A 38 -6.08 19.82 -14.99
N ALA A 39 -5.60 19.60 -13.76
CA ALA A 39 -4.33 20.14 -13.26
C ALA A 39 -3.13 19.22 -13.54
N GLY A 40 -3.30 18.16 -14.34
CA GLY A 40 -2.34 17.08 -14.50
C GLY A 40 -0.93 17.51 -14.92
N GLY A 41 -0.83 18.54 -15.78
CA GLY A 41 0.47 19.09 -16.20
C GLY A 41 1.28 19.66 -15.03
N GLU A 42 0.63 20.48 -14.21
CA GLU A 42 1.25 21.12 -13.03
C GLU A 42 1.59 20.08 -11.95
N ILE A 43 0.68 19.16 -11.67
CA ILE A 43 0.91 18.06 -10.69
C ILE A 43 2.15 17.24 -11.07
N VAL A 44 2.21 16.80 -12.34
CA VAL A 44 3.33 15.97 -12.82
C VAL A 44 4.65 16.75 -12.79
N ALA A 45 4.67 18.02 -13.18
CA ALA A 45 5.87 18.85 -13.13
C ALA A 45 6.37 19.06 -11.71
N THR A 46 5.47 19.39 -10.77
CA THR A 46 5.82 19.58 -9.36
C THR A 46 6.36 18.29 -8.73
N ALA A 47 5.69 17.17 -8.96
CA ALA A 47 6.12 15.87 -8.43
C ALA A 47 7.46 15.41 -9.04
N LEU A 48 7.72 15.69 -10.32
CA LEU A 48 8.99 15.38 -10.99
C LEU A 48 10.18 16.07 -10.29
N GLU A 49 10.03 17.37 -9.98
CA GLU A 49 11.08 18.14 -9.31
C GLU A 49 11.38 17.62 -7.90
N GLU A 50 10.35 17.29 -7.13
CA GLU A 50 10.52 16.85 -5.74
C GLU A 50 11.02 15.42 -5.63
N THR A 51 10.52 14.51 -6.46
CA THR A 51 10.80 13.08 -6.31
C THR A 51 11.92 12.55 -7.19
N GLY A 52 12.18 13.19 -8.35
CA GLY A 52 13.09 12.66 -9.37
C GLY A 52 12.56 11.42 -10.10
N LEU A 53 11.28 11.07 -9.90
CA LEU A 53 10.61 10.02 -10.68
C LEU A 53 10.46 10.47 -12.14
N THR A 54 10.38 9.53 -13.07
CA THR A 54 10.25 9.88 -14.49
C THR A 54 8.86 10.44 -14.81
N MET A 55 8.80 11.30 -15.81
CA MET A 55 7.53 11.86 -16.30
C MET A 55 6.53 10.78 -16.71
N ALA A 56 6.98 9.72 -17.37
CA ALA A 56 6.14 8.60 -17.78
C ALA A 56 5.51 7.89 -16.57
N ARG A 57 6.33 7.65 -15.52
CA ARG A 57 5.86 7.08 -14.26
C ARG A 57 4.80 7.96 -13.58
N LEU A 58 5.05 9.26 -13.46
CA LEU A 58 4.14 10.19 -12.80
C LEU A 58 2.82 10.37 -13.56
N ARG A 59 2.85 10.40 -14.90
CA ARG A 59 1.63 10.39 -15.73
C ARG A 59 0.82 9.12 -15.53
N GLY A 60 1.47 7.96 -15.53
CA GLY A 60 0.81 6.68 -15.25
C GLY A 60 0.19 6.64 -13.85
N GLU A 61 0.88 7.22 -12.87
CA GLU A 61 0.41 7.30 -11.49
C GLU A 61 -0.79 8.25 -11.34
N LEU A 62 -0.78 9.40 -12.02
CA LEU A 62 -1.93 10.31 -12.06
C LEU A 62 -3.17 9.64 -12.68
N ASN A 63 -3.00 8.92 -13.78
CA ASN A 63 -4.08 8.17 -14.40
C ASN A 63 -4.63 7.09 -13.45
N ARG A 64 -3.75 6.41 -12.72
CA ARG A 64 -4.15 5.46 -11.68
C ARG A 64 -4.94 6.16 -10.57
N THR A 65 -4.49 7.31 -10.09
CA THR A 65 -5.14 8.08 -9.00
C THR A 65 -6.54 8.51 -9.40
N THR A 66 -6.69 9.11 -10.58
CA THR A 66 -8.00 9.55 -11.09
C THR A 66 -8.92 8.37 -11.41
N GLY A 67 -8.37 7.27 -11.95
CA GLY A 67 -9.11 6.03 -12.18
C GLY A 67 -9.61 5.39 -10.89
N GLN A 68 -8.80 5.40 -9.83
CA GLN A 68 -9.16 4.86 -8.52
C GLN A 68 -10.25 5.68 -7.83
N LEU A 69 -10.22 7.01 -7.93
CA LEU A 69 -11.31 7.88 -7.44
C LEU A 69 -12.64 7.55 -8.14
N ARG A 70 -12.63 7.38 -9.46
CA ARG A 70 -13.83 7.00 -10.22
C ARG A 70 -14.32 5.60 -9.83
N LEU A 71 -13.43 4.61 -9.78
CA LEU A 71 -13.79 3.24 -9.42
C LEU A 71 -14.44 3.16 -8.03
N LEU A 72 -13.87 3.85 -7.04
CA LEU A 72 -14.42 3.87 -5.67
C LEU A 72 -15.73 4.65 -5.61
N GLY A 73 -15.89 5.71 -6.39
CA GLY A 73 -17.15 6.43 -6.55
C GLY A 73 -18.25 5.53 -7.15
N ASP A 74 -17.94 4.83 -8.21
CA ASP A 74 -18.86 3.90 -8.87
C ASP A 74 -19.22 2.72 -7.95
N HIS A 75 -18.26 2.25 -7.15
CA HIS A 75 -18.53 1.23 -6.14
C HIS A 75 -19.42 1.74 -5.01
N ALA A 76 -19.19 2.96 -4.52
CA ALA A 76 -20.01 3.57 -3.47
C ALA A 76 -21.48 3.77 -3.88
N ALA A 77 -21.75 3.90 -5.19
CA ALA A 77 -23.11 4.01 -5.73
C ALA A 77 -23.84 2.65 -5.78
N LYS A 78 -23.13 1.54 -5.73
CA LYS A 78 -23.75 0.21 -5.74
C LYS A 78 -24.45 -0.06 -4.40
N PRO A 79 -25.67 -0.60 -4.40
CA PRO A 79 -26.33 -1.01 -3.17
C PRO A 79 -25.51 -2.07 -2.44
N TRP A 80 -25.17 -1.82 -1.19
CA TRP A 80 -24.49 -2.80 -0.36
C TRP A 80 -25.36 -3.08 0.88
N ARG A 81 -26.00 -4.22 0.91
CA ARG A 81 -26.75 -4.73 2.06
C ARG A 81 -26.82 -6.26 2.03
N ARG A 82 -26.84 -6.86 3.19
CA ARG A 82 -27.15 -8.28 3.36
C ARG A 82 -28.53 -8.41 3.99
N VAL A 83 -29.37 -9.28 3.46
CA VAL A 83 -30.73 -9.50 3.96
C VAL A 83 -30.92 -10.97 4.32
N SER A 84 -31.39 -11.22 5.53
CA SER A 84 -31.90 -12.51 5.98
C SER A 84 -33.40 -12.34 6.26
N ALA A 85 -34.21 -12.84 5.37
CA ALA A 85 -35.66 -12.64 5.43
C ALA A 85 -36.33 -13.56 6.48
N GLY A 86 -37.29 -13.02 7.23
CA GLY A 86 -38.17 -13.76 8.12
C GLY A 86 -37.52 -14.41 9.34
N VAL A 87 -36.24 -14.09 9.63
CA VAL A 87 -35.49 -14.73 10.74
C VAL A 87 -35.54 -13.97 12.05
N ALA A 88 -36.02 -12.73 12.06
CA ALA A 88 -36.16 -11.95 13.28
C ALA A 88 -37.32 -12.47 14.15
N ALA A 89 -37.25 -12.22 15.46
CA ALA A 89 -38.35 -12.52 16.33
C ALA A 89 -39.65 -11.81 15.87
N GLY A 90 -40.73 -12.58 15.64
CA GLY A 90 -41.96 -12.08 15.05
C GLY A 90 -42.03 -12.15 13.51
N GLY A 91 -41.06 -12.80 12.85
CA GLY A 91 -41.08 -13.04 11.38
C GLY A 91 -40.53 -11.89 10.53
N GLY A 92 -39.91 -10.88 11.15
CA GLY A 92 -39.29 -9.77 10.41
C GLY A 92 -37.93 -10.10 9.83
N ASP A 93 -37.41 -9.21 8.97
CA ASP A 93 -36.08 -9.34 8.32
C ASP A 93 -34.97 -8.81 9.23
N VAL A 94 -33.77 -9.36 9.05
CA VAL A 94 -32.52 -8.79 9.52
C VAL A 94 -31.76 -8.24 8.33
N VAL A 95 -31.51 -6.94 8.30
CA VAL A 95 -30.80 -6.24 7.23
C VAL A 95 -29.51 -5.65 7.77
N THR A 96 -28.37 -5.97 7.16
CA THR A 96 -27.10 -5.32 7.49
C THR A 96 -26.82 -4.20 6.49
N VAL A 97 -26.52 -3.01 7.03
CA VAL A 97 -26.13 -1.83 6.23
C VAL A 97 -24.75 -1.32 6.65
N PRO A 98 -23.95 -0.73 5.73
CA PRO A 98 -22.67 -0.13 6.06
C PRO A 98 -22.88 1.29 6.60
N VAL A 99 -22.18 1.63 7.68
CA VAL A 99 -22.23 2.96 8.29
C VAL A 99 -20.81 3.54 8.33
N PRO A 100 -20.58 4.78 7.87
CA PRO A 100 -19.29 5.45 7.98
C PRO A 100 -18.78 5.48 9.41
N VAL A 101 -17.46 5.29 9.60
CA VAL A 101 -16.88 5.30 10.96
C VAL A 101 -16.75 6.73 11.54
N GLY A 102 -16.72 7.75 10.68
CA GLY A 102 -16.48 9.15 11.04
C GLY A 102 -15.13 9.66 10.51
N PRO A 103 -14.57 10.76 11.05
CA PRO A 103 -13.33 11.35 10.52
C PRO A 103 -12.16 10.39 10.53
N VAL A 104 -11.42 10.33 9.39
CA VAL A 104 -10.27 9.45 9.19
C VAL A 104 -8.99 10.26 9.08
N ALA A 105 -7.96 9.87 9.83
CA ALA A 105 -6.60 10.37 9.63
C ALA A 105 -5.92 9.56 8.53
N VAL A 106 -5.37 10.23 7.51
CA VAL A 106 -4.65 9.59 6.40
C VAL A 106 -3.21 10.10 6.36
N PHE A 107 -2.26 9.18 6.25
CA PHE A 107 -0.84 9.49 6.17
C PHE A 107 -0.31 9.19 4.78
N ALA A 108 0.02 10.24 4.02
CA ALA A 108 0.50 10.14 2.66
C ALA A 108 1.87 9.44 2.58
N ALA A 109 2.02 8.52 1.62
CA ALA A 109 3.28 7.85 1.34
C ALA A 109 4.21 8.70 0.44
N SER A 110 5.52 8.40 0.44
CA SER A 110 6.50 9.14 -0.37
C SER A 110 6.74 8.52 -1.75
N ASN A 111 6.73 7.21 -1.85
CA ASN A 111 7.15 6.47 -3.04
C ASN A 111 6.08 6.41 -4.16
N PHE A 112 4.86 6.76 -3.83
CA PHE A 112 3.73 6.96 -4.74
C PHE A 112 3.08 8.30 -4.43
N PRO A 113 3.68 9.43 -4.86
CA PRO A 113 3.29 10.77 -4.45
C PRO A 113 1.83 11.14 -4.82
N LEU A 114 1.26 10.46 -5.80
CA LEU A 114 -0.11 10.70 -6.27
C LEU A 114 -1.06 9.58 -5.84
N ALA A 115 -0.73 8.31 -6.14
CA ALA A 115 -1.64 7.17 -5.92
C ALA A 115 -1.78 6.74 -4.46
N PHE A 116 -0.76 6.99 -3.62
CA PHE A 116 -0.77 6.80 -2.17
C PHE A 116 -0.37 8.07 -1.42
N GLY A 117 -0.34 9.20 -2.15
CA GLY A 117 -0.16 10.54 -1.61
C GLY A 117 -1.44 11.13 -1.04
N VAL A 118 -1.52 12.46 -1.04
CA VAL A 118 -2.64 13.23 -0.47
C VAL A 118 -3.99 12.88 -1.13
N SER A 119 -4.02 12.65 -2.44
CA SER A 119 -5.21 12.25 -3.21
C SER A 119 -5.32 10.73 -3.42
N GLY A 120 -4.55 9.95 -2.68
CA GLY A 120 -4.38 8.51 -2.89
C GLY A 120 -5.52 7.65 -2.40
N GLY A 121 -5.26 6.32 -2.41
CA GLY A 121 -6.26 5.28 -2.14
C GLY A 121 -6.96 5.41 -0.80
N ASP A 122 -6.24 5.73 0.26
CA ASP A 122 -6.85 5.86 1.60
C ASP A 122 -7.80 7.06 1.68
N THR A 123 -7.40 8.22 1.11
CA THR A 123 -8.26 9.40 0.98
C THR A 123 -9.53 9.08 0.17
N ALA A 124 -9.34 8.45 -1.00
CA ALA A 124 -10.45 8.08 -1.88
C ALA A 124 -11.40 7.07 -1.22
N SER A 125 -10.87 6.05 -0.54
CA SER A 125 -11.65 5.02 0.15
C SER A 125 -12.46 5.59 1.32
N ALA A 126 -11.85 6.46 2.12
CA ALA A 126 -12.53 7.10 3.25
C ALA A 126 -13.67 8.02 2.78
N LEU A 127 -13.43 8.85 1.77
CA LEU A 127 -14.47 9.71 1.16
C LEU A 127 -15.59 8.88 0.52
N ALA A 128 -15.26 7.79 -0.18
CA ALA A 128 -16.24 6.87 -0.75
C ALA A 128 -17.09 6.19 0.33
N ALA A 129 -16.51 5.90 1.49
CA ALA A 129 -17.23 5.39 2.65
C ALA A 129 -18.20 6.44 3.28
N GLY A 130 -18.02 7.72 2.98
CA GLY A 130 -18.77 8.83 3.57
C GLY A 130 -18.07 9.42 4.81
N CYS A 131 -16.77 9.26 4.93
CA CYS A 131 -15.95 9.78 6.02
C CYS A 131 -15.19 11.04 5.56
N PRO A 132 -15.19 12.13 6.33
CA PRO A 132 -14.27 13.24 6.12
C PRO A 132 -12.84 12.79 6.45
N VAL A 133 -11.85 13.41 5.80
CA VAL A 133 -10.44 13.05 5.96
C VAL A 133 -9.59 14.23 6.44
N VAL A 134 -8.67 13.94 7.35
CA VAL A 134 -7.56 14.82 7.69
C VAL A 134 -6.28 14.15 7.21
N VAL A 135 -5.70 14.66 6.14
CA VAL A 135 -4.53 14.08 5.51
C VAL A 135 -3.27 14.76 6.00
N LYS A 136 -2.31 13.98 6.47
CA LYS A 136 -0.97 14.46 6.81
C LYS A 136 -0.05 14.27 5.61
N ALA A 137 0.40 15.38 5.01
CA ALA A 137 1.33 15.38 3.88
C ALA A 137 2.67 14.72 4.23
N HIS A 138 3.28 14.05 3.26
CA HIS A 138 4.63 13.50 3.45
C HIS A 138 5.68 14.61 3.30
N PRO A 139 6.66 14.73 4.24
CA PRO A 139 7.63 15.81 4.22
C PRO A 139 8.63 15.77 3.05
N ALA A 140 8.75 14.64 2.34
CA ALA A 140 9.63 14.52 1.17
C ALA A 140 9.10 15.22 -0.09
N GLN A 141 7.80 15.55 -0.14
CA GLN A 141 7.16 16.20 -1.28
C GLN A 141 6.09 17.22 -0.82
N PRO A 142 6.50 18.29 -0.14
CA PRO A 142 5.58 19.26 0.46
C PRO A 142 4.78 20.03 -0.58
N ARG A 143 5.39 20.46 -1.70
CA ARG A 143 4.70 21.23 -2.76
C ARG A 143 3.68 20.38 -3.50
N THR A 144 4.02 19.13 -3.82
CA THR A 144 3.08 18.17 -4.44
C THR A 144 1.89 17.93 -3.51
N GLY A 145 2.16 17.71 -2.21
CA GLY A 145 1.11 17.52 -1.22
C GLY A 145 0.20 18.73 -1.08
N GLU A 146 0.76 19.93 -1.05
CA GLU A 146 0.00 21.17 -0.96
C GLU A 146 -0.87 21.43 -2.21
N LEU A 147 -0.30 21.23 -3.41
CA LEU A 147 -1.04 21.37 -4.67
C LEU A 147 -2.24 20.41 -4.74
N LEU A 148 -2.02 19.13 -4.45
CA LEU A 148 -3.09 18.14 -4.41
C LEU A 148 -4.15 18.49 -3.37
N GLY A 149 -3.72 18.95 -2.18
CA GLY A 149 -4.62 19.39 -1.12
C GLY A 149 -5.49 20.58 -1.52
N GLN A 150 -4.94 21.58 -2.21
CA GLN A 150 -5.68 22.73 -2.70
C GLN A 150 -6.72 22.33 -3.76
N ILE A 151 -6.38 21.41 -4.66
CA ILE A 151 -7.30 20.89 -5.67
C ILE A 151 -8.47 20.17 -5.02
N LEU A 152 -8.19 19.25 -4.09
CA LEU A 152 -9.23 18.49 -3.40
C LEU A 152 -10.12 19.38 -2.52
N ALA A 153 -9.55 20.35 -1.81
CA ALA A 153 -10.33 21.27 -0.97
C ALA A 153 -11.32 22.13 -1.76
N ARG A 154 -11.01 22.42 -3.04
CA ARG A 154 -11.93 23.15 -3.94
C ARG A 154 -13.01 22.26 -4.54
N ALA A 155 -12.74 20.96 -4.69
CA ALA A 155 -13.66 20.01 -5.31
C ALA A 155 -14.62 19.34 -4.33
N LEU A 156 -14.32 19.42 -3.03
CA LEU A 156 -15.05 18.74 -1.96
C LEU A 156 -15.88 19.72 -1.12
N PRO A 157 -16.95 19.26 -0.46
CA PRO A 157 -17.70 20.06 0.52
C PRO A 157 -16.80 20.53 1.67
N ASP A 158 -17.14 21.65 2.26
CA ASP A 158 -16.42 22.22 3.41
C ASP A 158 -16.26 21.20 4.54
N GLY A 159 -15.04 21.06 5.05
CA GLY A 159 -14.68 20.13 6.12
C GLY A 159 -14.57 18.66 5.70
N ALA A 160 -14.91 18.29 4.46
CA ALA A 160 -14.75 16.92 3.97
C ALA A 160 -13.27 16.52 3.83
N PHE A 161 -12.41 17.50 3.60
CA PHE A 161 -10.96 17.31 3.44
C PHE A 161 -10.20 18.42 4.16
N SER A 162 -9.17 18.04 4.88
CA SER A 162 -8.19 18.97 5.47
C SER A 162 -6.77 18.44 5.29
N LEU A 163 -5.82 19.35 5.06
CA LEU A 163 -4.40 19.02 4.94
C LEU A 163 -3.63 19.58 6.13
N VAL A 164 -2.82 18.73 6.78
CA VAL A 164 -1.85 19.10 7.81
C VAL A 164 -0.44 18.69 7.38
N ALA A 165 0.56 19.43 7.83
CA ALA A 165 1.96 19.16 7.57
C ALA A 165 2.75 19.20 8.89
N GLY A 166 3.84 18.45 8.95
CA GLY A 166 4.72 18.39 10.11
C GLY A 166 5.45 17.06 10.22
N GLY A 167 6.19 16.90 11.29
CA GLY A 167 6.98 15.73 11.62
C GLY A 167 6.18 14.61 12.33
N PRO A 168 6.91 13.70 13.00
CA PRO A 168 6.29 12.62 13.77
C PRO A 168 5.37 13.10 14.90
N GLU A 169 5.68 14.24 15.52
CA GLU A 169 4.89 14.87 16.57
C GLU A 169 3.46 15.21 16.11
N VAL A 170 3.34 15.79 14.91
CA VAL A 170 2.03 16.10 14.28
C VAL A 170 1.27 14.81 13.94
N SER A 171 2.00 13.76 13.54
CA SER A 171 1.39 12.46 13.28
C SER A 171 0.76 11.86 14.53
N LEU A 172 1.47 11.89 15.64
CA LEU A 172 0.97 11.39 16.93
C LEU A 172 -0.15 12.27 17.50
N GLU A 173 -0.05 13.60 17.34
CA GLU A 173 -1.13 14.53 17.71
C GLU A 173 -2.41 14.21 16.94
N LEU A 174 -2.31 13.99 15.62
CA LEU A 174 -3.47 13.67 14.78
C LEU A 174 -4.13 12.35 15.20
N VAL A 175 -3.36 11.29 15.43
CA VAL A 175 -3.90 10.00 15.88
C VAL A 175 -4.56 10.11 17.26
N ARG A 176 -3.99 10.90 18.17
CA ARG A 176 -4.54 11.10 19.54
C ARG A 176 -5.75 12.01 19.58
N ALA A 177 -6.02 12.78 18.53
CA ALA A 177 -7.15 13.72 18.51
C ALA A 177 -8.50 12.97 18.66
N ALA A 178 -9.30 13.35 19.65
CA ALA A 178 -10.53 12.64 20.05
C ALA A 178 -11.58 12.51 18.93
N GLY A 179 -11.58 13.43 17.94
CA GLY A 179 -12.49 13.41 16.80
C GLY A 179 -12.16 12.37 15.74
N ILE A 180 -10.92 11.85 15.67
CA ILE A 180 -10.51 10.82 14.70
C ILE A 180 -11.06 9.45 15.09
N ARG A 181 -11.57 8.71 14.11
CA ARG A 181 -12.23 7.41 14.30
C ARG A 181 -11.54 6.23 13.63
N ALA A 182 -10.65 6.48 12.69
CA ALA A 182 -9.80 5.47 12.06
C ALA A 182 -8.53 6.11 11.49
N VAL A 183 -7.53 5.29 11.20
CA VAL A 183 -6.28 5.72 10.58
C VAL A 183 -6.01 4.86 9.35
N GLY A 184 -5.65 5.51 8.21
CA GLY A 184 -5.04 4.89 7.04
C GLY A 184 -3.57 5.32 6.95
N PHE A 185 -2.66 4.36 6.85
CA PHE A 185 -1.22 4.60 6.81
C PHE A 185 -0.54 3.70 5.81
N THR A 186 0.38 4.26 5.02
CA THR A 186 1.34 3.51 4.20
C THR A 186 2.73 4.04 4.48
N GLY A 187 3.64 3.16 4.93
CA GLY A 187 5.01 3.56 5.27
C GLY A 187 5.82 2.46 5.95
N SER A 188 6.82 2.85 6.74
CA SER A 188 7.70 1.90 7.42
C SER A 188 7.01 1.16 8.58
N LEU A 189 7.49 -0.05 8.89
CA LEU A 189 7.04 -0.83 10.05
C LEU A 189 7.13 -0.02 11.36
N THR A 190 8.25 0.68 11.58
CA THR A 190 8.44 1.54 12.76
C THR A 190 7.40 2.66 12.84
N GLY A 191 7.10 3.31 11.70
CA GLY A 191 6.08 4.35 11.64
C GLY A 191 4.68 3.81 11.92
N GLY A 192 4.30 2.72 11.25
CA GLY A 192 3.00 2.07 11.45
C GLY A 192 2.82 1.60 12.91
N ARG A 193 3.84 0.98 13.49
CA ARG A 193 3.82 0.54 14.89
C ARG A 193 3.60 1.70 15.85
N ALA A 194 4.31 2.82 15.66
CA ALA A 194 4.14 4.00 16.52
C ALA A 194 2.72 4.57 16.46
N LEU A 195 2.08 4.58 15.30
CA LEU A 195 0.69 5.02 15.15
C LEU A 195 -0.29 4.03 15.79
N MET A 196 -0.06 2.72 15.64
CA MET A 196 -0.86 1.67 16.28
C MET A 196 -0.81 1.79 17.80
N ASP A 197 0.38 1.96 18.38
CA ASP A 197 0.55 2.11 19.83
C ASP A 197 -0.14 3.40 20.33
N ALA A 198 -0.03 4.50 19.59
CA ALA A 198 -0.70 5.75 19.93
C ALA A 198 -2.23 5.63 19.85
N ALA A 199 -2.76 4.90 18.86
CA ALA A 199 -4.20 4.65 18.71
C ALA A 199 -4.76 3.73 19.80
N ALA A 200 -4.01 2.70 20.16
CA ALA A 200 -4.38 1.75 21.22
C ALA A 200 -4.36 2.38 22.62
N ALA A 201 -3.48 3.35 22.86
CA ALA A 201 -3.34 4.04 24.14
C ALA A 201 -4.42 5.13 24.38
N ARG A 202 -5.32 5.39 23.43
CA ARG A 202 -6.42 6.35 23.61
C ARG A 202 -7.44 5.84 24.60
N PRO A 203 -8.18 6.73 25.31
CA PRO A 203 -9.34 6.33 26.13
C PRO A 203 -10.39 5.56 25.33
N ASP A 204 -10.56 5.94 24.03
CA ASP A 204 -11.39 5.26 23.04
C ASP A 204 -10.48 4.78 21.88
N PRO A 205 -9.97 3.52 21.92
CA PRO A 205 -9.08 3.02 20.89
C PRO A 205 -9.72 2.99 19.51
N ILE A 206 -8.91 3.27 18.48
CA ILE A 206 -9.38 3.31 17.09
C ILE A 206 -8.57 2.35 16.22
N PRO A 207 -9.17 1.82 15.13
CA PRO A 207 -8.45 0.98 14.19
C PRO A 207 -7.40 1.78 13.42
N VAL A 208 -6.25 1.14 13.19
CA VAL A 208 -5.19 1.63 12.33
C VAL A 208 -5.01 0.61 11.19
N TYR A 209 -5.31 1.01 9.98
CA TYR A 209 -5.10 0.23 8.77
C TYR A 209 -3.76 0.65 8.18
N ALA A 210 -2.71 -0.02 8.63
CA ALA A 210 -1.35 0.27 8.20
C ALA A 210 -0.87 -0.78 7.19
N GLU A 211 -0.38 -0.32 6.05
CA GLU A 211 0.47 -1.06 5.13
C GLU A 211 1.92 -0.66 5.39
N MET A 212 2.77 -1.66 5.66
CA MET A 212 4.11 -1.46 6.17
C MET A 212 5.15 -2.17 5.28
N GLY A 213 6.33 -2.42 5.82
CA GLY A 213 7.42 -3.09 5.12
C GLY A 213 7.08 -4.53 4.67
N SER A 214 7.64 -4.95 3.53
CA SER A 214 7.39 -6.27 2.97
C SER A 214 8.60 -6.81 2.21
N LEU A 215 8.95 -8.07 2.50
CA LEU A 215 10.07 -8.77 1.85
C LEU A 215 9.73 -9.20 0.41
N ASN A 216 8.49 -9.60 0.15
CA ASN A 216 7.99 -10.06 -1.14
C ASN A 216 8.84 -11.18 -1.77
N PRO A 217 8.90 -12.37 -1.18
CA PRO A 217 9.74 -13.44 -1.67
C PRO A 217 9.33 -13.91 -3.07
N VAL A 218 10.32 -14.25 -3.87
CA VAL A 218 10.16 -14.84 -5.20
C VAL A 218 10.85 -16.20 -5.21
N LEU A 219 10.11 -17.25 -5.53
CA LEU A 219 10.64 -18.60 -5.66
C LEU A 219 10.75 -18.93 -7.15
N VAL A 220 11.96 -19.22 -7.62
CA VAL A 220 12.25 -19.57 -9.01
C VAL A 220 12.60 -21.04 -9.08
N LEU A 221 11.65 -21.85 -9.58
CA LEU A 221 11.81 -23.28 -9.73
C LEU A 221 12.63 -23.62 -10.99
N PRO A 222 13.20 -24.83 -11.07
CA PRO A 222 14.19 -25.17 -12.11
C PRO A 222 13.76 -24.88 -13.55
N GLY A 223 12.54 -25.20 -13.92
CA GLY A 223 12.02 -25.01 -15.28
C GLY A 223 11.82 -23.54 -15.68
N ALA A 224 11.74 -22.64 -14.71
CA ALA A 224 11.59 -21.20 -14.94
C ALA A 224 12.88 -20.39 -14.70
N ALA A 225 14.00 -21.03 -14.41
CA ALA A 225 15.31 -20.40 -14.24
C ALA A 225 15.94 -20.06 -15.62
N VAL A 226 15.32 -19.10 -16.33
CA VAL A 226 15.64 -18.71 -17.71
C VAL A 226 15.97 -17.23 -17.82
N PRO A 227 16.69 -16.78 -18.87
CA PRO A 227 17.11 -15.37 -19.05
C PRO A 227 15.95 -14.36 -19.01
N ALA A 228 14.76 -14.74 -19.46
CA ALA A 228 13.59 -13.88 -19.40
C ALA A 228 13.17 -13.58 -17.95
N THR A 229 13.24 -14.57 -17.05
CA THR A 229 12.99 -14.42 -15.63
C THR A 229 14.05 -13.53 -14.97
N VAL A 230 15.34 -13.70 -15.33
CA VAL A 230 16.44 -12.83 -14.86
C VAL A 230 16.14 -11.38 -15.22
N SER A 231 15.81 -11.09 -16.48
CA SER A 231 15.53 -9.73 -16.95
C SER A 231 14.34 -9.10 -16.23
N ALA A 232 13.27 -9.87 -16.05
CA ALA A 232 12.05 -9.39 -15.37
C ALA A 232 12.32 -9.09 -13.88
N LEU A 233 13.06 -9.94 -13.18
CA LEU A 233 13.41 -9.76 -11.78
C LEU A 233 14.38 -8.59 -11.57
N ALA A 234 15.41 -8.46 -12.41
CA ALA A 234 16.34 -7.33 -12.34
C ALA A 234 15.60 -5.98 -12.49
N ALA A 235 14.67 -5.89 -13.46
CA ALA A 235 13.84 -4.72 -13.64
C ALA A 235 12.90 -4.45 -12.44
N ALA A 236 12.33 -5.50 -11.84
CA ALA A 236 11.46 -5.37 -10.68
C ALA A 236 12.19 -4.93 -9.40
N VAL A 237 13.43 -5.42 -9.20
CA VAL A 237 14.29 -5.04 -8.07
C VAL A 237 14.74 -3.60 -8.16
N THR A 238 15.10 -3.13 -9.36
CA THR A 238 15.72 -1.81 -9.56
C THR A 238 14.73 -0.72 -9.94
N GLY A 239 13.52 -1.09 -10.35
CA GLY A 239 12.45 -0.16 -10.71
C GLY A 239 12.17 0.86 -9.61
N SER A 240 12.03 2.14 -9.97
CA SER A 240 11.87 3.26 -9.02
C SER A 240 12.96 3.29 -7.93
N ALA A 241 14.22 3.01 -8.30
CA ALA A 241 15.34 2.85 -7.38
C ALA A 241 15.07 1.85 -6.25
N GLY A 242 14.32 0.77 -6.54
CA GLY A 242 13.93 -0.26 -5.57
C GLY A 242 12.97 0.20 -4.48
N GLN A 243 12.32 1.36 -4.66
CA GLN A 243 11.46 1.97 -3.63
C GLN A 243 9.98 1.68 -3.89
N LEU A 244 9.64 0.41 -4.10
CA LEU A 244 8.28 -0.09 -4.25
C LEU A 244 7.95 -1.04 -3.10
N CYS A 245 6.77 -0.91 -2.51
CA CYS A 245 6.28 -1.79 -1.42
C CYS A 245 6.22 -3.27 -1.84
N THR A 246 6.10 -3.55 -3.13
CA THR A 246 6.09 -4.91 -3.70
C THR A 246 7.40 -5.27 -4.42
N LYS A 247 8.51 -4.55 -4.17
CA LYS A 247 9.82 -4.91 -4.73
C LYS A 247 10.25 -6.30 -4.21
N PRO A 248 10.76 -7.21 -5.09
CA PRO A 248 11.39 -8.45 -4.61
C PRO A 248 12.55 -8.14 -3.67
N GLY A 249 12.45 -8.50 -2.39
CA GLY A 249 13.53 -8.38 -1.42
C GLY A 249 14.35 -9.67 -1.31
N LEU A 250 13.72 -10.81 -1.61
CA LEU A 250 14.32 -12.14 -1.60
C LEU A 250 13.98 -12.90 -2.88
N VAL A 251 14.97 -13.49 -3.52
CA VAL A 251 14.80 -14.47 -4.59
C VAL A 251 15.43 -15.78 -4.15
N VAL A 252 14.70 -16.90 -4.24
CA VAL A 252 15.21 -18.24 -3.91
C VAL A 252 15.26 -19.07 -5.19
N THR A 253 16.37 -19.74 -5.45
CA THR A 253 16.56 -20.60 -6.60
C THR A 253 17.50 -21.77 -6.31
N GLY A 254 17.24 -22.92 -6.93
CA GLY A 254 18.18 -24.05 -6.86
C GLY A 254 19.40 -23.92 -7.80
N SER A 255 19.43 -22.91 -8.68
CA SER A 255 20.48 -22.74 -9.69
C SER A 255 21.46 -21.65 -9.27
N ALA A 256 22.70 -22.02 -9.03
CA ALA A 256 23.79 -21.06 -8.78
C ALA A 256 24.10 -20.20 -10.02
N GLU A 257 23.98 -20.77 -11.24
CA GLU A 257 24.14 -20.03 -12.48
C GLU A 257 23.08 -18.92 -12.63
N PHE A 258 21.80 -19.25 -12.41
CA PHE A 258 20.73 -18.27 -12.41
C PHE A 258 20.95 -17.17 -11.36
N ALA A 259 21.43 -17.54 -10.16
CA ALA A 259 21.73 -16.57 -9.11
C ALA A 259 22.83 -15.59 -9.52
N ASP A 260 23.88 -16.08 -10.18
CA ASP A 260 24.98 -15.26 -10.71
C ASP A 260 24.52 -14.34 -11.85
N GLU A 261 23.73 -14.86 -12.78
CA GLU A 261 23.15 -14.07 -13.86
C GLU A 261 22.24 -12.96 -13.32
N LEU A 262 21.37 -13.28 -12.36
CA LEU A 262 20.48 -12.29 -11.74
C LEU A 262 21.27 -11.23 -10.96
N ALA A 263 22.28 -11.63 -10.20
CA ALA A 263 23.11 -10.69 -9.44
C ALA A 263 23.81 -9.69 -10.37
N ASN A 264 24.39 -10.18 -11.46
CA ASN A 264 25.03 -9.35 -12.47
C ASN A 264 24.02 -8.45 -13.21
N ALA A 265 22.85 -8.99 -13.54
CA ALA A 265 21.79 -8.22 -14.21
C ALA A 265 21.26 -7.08 -13.32
N VAL A 266 21.07 -7.30 -12.02
CA VAL A 266 20.69 -6.26 -11.05
C VAL A 266 21.77 -5.19 -10.97
N ALA A 267 23.03 -5.57 -10.82
CA ALA A 267 24.16 -4.65 -10.73
C ALA A 267 24.36 -3.79 -11.99
N ALA A 268 23.95 -4.29 -13.15
CA ALA A 268 24.11 -3.58 -14.43
C ALA A 268 23.07 -2.49 -14.69
N VAL A 269 21.94 -2.45 -13.95
CA VAL A 269 20.86 -1.49 -14.19
C VAL A 269 21.22 -0.12 -13.63
N PRO A 270 21.25 0.96 -14.42
CA PRO A 270 21.40 2.31 -13.89
C PRO A 270 20.12 2.71 -13.13
N VAL A 271 20.29 3.27 -11.93
CA VAL A 271 19.17 3.71 -11.11
C VAL A 271 19.21 5.23 -10.88
N HIS A 272 18.06 5.85 -10.74
CA HIS A 272 17.96 7.27 -10.41
C HIS A 272 18.16 7.50 -8.89
N ARG A 273 18.28 8.76 -8.47
CA ARG A 273 18.38 9.13 -7.06
C ARG A 273 17.21 8.58 -6.24
N MET A 274 17.48 8.23 -4.99
CA MET A 274 16.43 7.85 -4.04
C MET A 274 15.62 9.07 -3.59
N LEU A 275 14.42 8.83 -3.09
CA LEU A 275 13.43 9.86 -2.70
C LEU A 275 13.94 10.79 -1.60
N THR A 276 14.74 10.27 -0.66
CA THR A 276 15.31 11.08 0.42
C THR A 276 16.77 10.70 0.68
N ALA A 277 17.53 11.65 1.20
CA ALA A 277 18.92 11.40 1.62
C ALA A 277 19.00 10.33 2.74
N GLY A 278 18.01 10.27 3.63
CA GLY A 278 17.95 9.25 4.68
C GLY A 278 17.78 7.84 4.12
N MET A 279 16.94 7.67 3.09
CA MET A 279 16.78 6.38 2.41
C MET A 279 18.05 5.98 1.67
N ALA A 280 18.71 6.90 0.98
CA ALA A 280 19.99 6.65 0.32
C ALA A 280 21.07 6.21 1.33
N GLN A 281 21.19 6.91 2.44
CA GLN A 281 22.15 6.55 3.50
C GLN A 281 21.83 5.17 4.13
N ALA A 282 20.55 4.84 4.32
CA ALA A 282 20.17 3.53 4.84
C ALA A 282 20.56 2.40 3.85
N HIS A 283 20.36 2.63 2.55
CA HIS A 283 20.74 1.70 1.50
C HIS A 283 22.28 1.50 1.44
N GLU A 284 23.07 2.58 1.50
CA GLU A 284 24.54 2.51 1.52
C GLU A 284 25.05 1.77 2.77
N LYS A 285 24.45 2.02 3.94
CA LYS A 285 24.79 1.29 5.16
C LYS A 285 24.47 -0.19 5.06
N TRP A 286 23.35 -0.55 4.46
CA TRP A 286 23.01 -1.95 4.20
C TRP A 286 24.03 -2.61 3.26
N GLN A 287 24.37 -1.97 2.15
CA GLN A 287 25.39 -2.48 1.22
C GLN A 287 26.73 -2.74 1.93
N ALA A 288 27.17 -1.79 2.77
CA ALA A 288 28.43 -1.93 3.51
C ALA A 288 28.43 -3.10 4.50
N ARG A 289 27.31 -3.28 5.26
CA ARG A 289 27.17 -4.42 6.17
C ARG A 289 27.12 -5.75 5.43
N ALA A 290 26.33 -5.83 4.36
CA ALA A 290 26.23 -7.02 3.54
C ALA A 290 27.58 -7.41 2.92
N ALA A 291 28.34 -6.45 2.39
CA ALA A 291 29.66 -6.70 1.80
C ALA A 291 30.72 -7.14 2.82
N ALA A 292 30.55 -6.81 4.09
CA ALA A 292 31.44 -7.26 5.17
C ALA A 292 31.18 -8.73 5.60
N ALA A 293 30.00 -9.27 5.33
CA ALA A 293 29.58 -10.59 5.82
C ALA A 293 29.29 -11.61 4.71
N HIS A 294 28.93 -11.15 3.50
CA HIS A 294 28.43 -12.01 2.43
C HIS A 294 29.04 -11.64 1.07
N ARG A 295 28.82 -12.50 0.08
CA ARG A 295 29.13 -12.19 -1.31
C ARG A 295 28.16 -11.14 -1.85
N VAL A 296 28.70 -9.99 -2.28
CA VAL A 296 27.93 -8.89 -2.88
C VAL A 296 28.39 -8.63 -4.30
N VAL A 297 27.44 -8.53 -5.22
CA VAL A 297 27.64 -8.07 -6.60
C VAL A 297 26.98 -6.70 -6.71
N ALA A 298 27.77 -5.65 -6.88
CA ALA A 298 27.32 -4.28 -6.88
C ALA A 298 27.61 -3.58 -8.21
N GLY A 299 26.67 -2.73 -8.63
CA GLY A 299 26.82 -1.85 -9.77
C GLY A 299 27.51 -0.53 -9.42
N ALA A 300 27.51 0.37 -10.39
CA ALA A 300 28.01 1.73 -10.22
C ALA A 300 26.89 2.70 -9.80
N GLY A 301 27.31 3.83 -9.22
CA GLY A 301 26.39 4.92 -8.88
C GLY A 301 26.17 5.11 -7.38
N SER A 302 25.35 6.09 -7.04
CA SER A 302 24.86 6.35 -5.69
C SER A 302 23.39 6.81 -5.82
N PRO A 303 22.42 5.95 -5.42
CA PRO A 303 22.60 4.61 -4.86
C PRO A 303 23.12 3.59 -5.90
N ALA A 304 24.00 2.68 -5.48
CA ALA A 304 24.40 1.55 -6.31
C ALA A 304 23.37 0.42 -6.20
N PRO A 305 22.88 -0.16 -7.31
CA PRO A 305 22.10 -1.38 -7.24
C PRO A 305 23.02 -2.55 -6.87
N PHE A 306 22.54 -3.50 -6.05
CA PHE A 306 23.36 -4.64 -5.69
C PHE A 306 22.52 -5.89 -5.32
N ALA A 307 23.16 -7.05 -5.40
CA ALA A 307 22.64 -8.32 -4.94
C ALA A 307 23.56 -8.92 -3.88
N VAL A 308 22.97 -9.51 -2.85
CA VAL A 308 23.64 -10.34 -1.85
C VAL A 308 23.37 -11.78 -2.20
N VAL A 309 24.40 -12.58 -2.42
CA VAL A 309 24.25 -14.00 -2.78
C VAL A 309 24.70 -14.86 -1.59
N VAL A 310 23.80 -15.72 -1.14
CA VAL A 310 23.99 -16.58 0.06
C VAL A 310 23.49 -17.98 -0.20
N ASP A 311 23.84 -18.93 0.66
CA ASP A 311 23.14 -20.21 0.74
C ASP A 311 21.78 -20.05 1.42
N VAL A 312 20.79 -20.86 1.03
CA VAL A 312 19.45 -20.81 1.64
C VAL A 312 19.48 -21.06 3.15
N ASP A 313 20.46 -21.81 3.65
CA ASP A 313 20.61 -22.10 5.07
C ASP A 313 21.08 -20.89 5.89
N GLU A 314 21.68 -19.89 5.24
CA GLU A 314 22.12 -18.64 5.87
C GLU A 314 20.97 -17.62 6.08
N LEU A 315 19.78 -17.86 5.49
CA LEU A 315 18.65 -16.93 5.57
C LEU A 315 18.21 -16.67 7.02
N ALA A 316 18.64 -15.56 7.60
CA ALA A 316 18.25 -15.10 8.92
C ALA A 316 18.53 -13.59 9.10
N GLY A 317 17.96 -12.95 10.12
CA GLY A 317 18.22 -11.57 10.49
C GLY A 317 18.00 -10.60 9.31
N GLU A 318 18.96 -9.72 9.06
CA GLU A 318 18.86 -8.70 8.01
C GLU A 318 18.64 -9.26 6.59
N LEU A 319 19.01 -10.53 6.32
CA LEU A 319 18.79 -11.16 5.01
C LEU A 319 17.32 -11.41 4.67
N ILE A 320 16.46 -11.46 5.67
CA ILE A 320 15.00 -11.65 5.53
C ILE A 320 14.18 -10.42 5.94
N GLU A 321 14.84 -9.27 6.08
CA GLU A 321 14.17 -7.98 6.33
C GLU A 321 13.98 -7.17 5.04
N GLU A 322 13.06 -6.21 5.08
CA GLU A 322 12.89 -5.27 3.97
C GLU A 322 14.04 -4.26 3.94
N HIS A 323 14.70 -4.16 2.80
CA HIS A 323 15.64 -3.08 2.49
C HIS A 323 15.08 -2.22 1.36
N PHE A 324 14.62 -1.02 1.71
CA PHE A 324 13.92 -0.11 0.80
C PHE A 324 14.92 0.63 -0.09
N GLY A 325 15.31 -0.04 -1.20
CA GLY A 325 16.32 0.42 -2.15
C GLY A 325 16.57 -0.62 -3.24
N PRO A 326 17.42 -0.32 -4.23
CA PRO A 326 17.68 -1.19 -5.36
C PRO A 326 18.61 -2.38 -5.00
N SER A 327 18.14 -3.22 -4.07
CA SER A 327 18.88 -4.40 -3.61
C SER A 327 17.97 -5.62 -3.49
N VAL A 328 18.57 -6.80 -3.57
CA VAL A 328 17.91 -8.10 -3.43
C VAL A 328 18.85 -9.09 -2.74
N VAL A 329 18.32 -9.95 -1.90
CA VAL A 329 18.99 -11.17 -1.42
C VAL A 329 18.63 -12.30 -2.38
N ILE A 330 19.64 -13.03 -2.86
CA ILE A 330 19.48 -14.20 -3.71
C ILE A 330 19.99 -15.39 -2.94
N ALA A 331 19.10 -16.29 -2.52
CA ALA A 331 19.41 -17.48 -1.78
C ALA A 331 19.45 -18.70 -2.70
N VAL A 332 20.57 -19.42 -2.69
CA VAL A 332 20.78 -20.62 -3.50
C VAL A 332 20.49 -21.86 -2.66
N GLY A 333 19.57 -22.68 -3.08
CA GLY A 333 19.18 -23.92 -2.40
C GLY A 333 17.73 -24.30 -2.62
N ALA A 334 17.26 -25.25 -1.83
CA ALA A 334 15.91 -25.77 -1.90
C ALA A 334 14.87 -24.76 -1.38
N ALA A 335 13.76 -24.61 -2.08
CA ALA A 335 12.73 -23.62 -1.76
C ALA A 335 11.67 -24.11 -0.76
N GLU A 336 11.60 -25.41 -0.50
CA GLU A 336 10.48 -26.09 0.16
C GLU A 336 10.19 -25.54 1.56
N ASP A 337 11.22 -25.33 2.37
CA ASP A 337 11.08 -24.88 3.76
C ASP A 337 11.15 -23.35 3.92
N VAL A 338 11.49 -22.61 2.86
CA VAL A 338 11.67 -21.16 2.93
C VAL A 338 10.41 -20.42 3.38
N PRO A 339 9.20 -20.73 2.84
CA PRO A 339 7.99 -20.01 3.27
C PRO A 339 7.73 -20.09 4.78
N SER A 340 8.11 -21.19 5.42
CA SER A 340 7.91 -21.39 6.87
C SER A 340 8.81 -20.49 7.73
N ARG A 341 9.95 -20.06 7.19
CA ARG A 341 10.96 -19.22 7.84
C ARG A 341 10.70 -17.72 7.71
N LEU A 342 9.78 -17.33 6.83
CA LEU A 342 9.47 -15.92 6.52
C LEU A 342 8.31 -15.41 7.36
N GLU A 343 8.34 -14.11 7.61
CA GLU A 343 7.21 -13.36 8.16
C GLU A 343 6.18 -13.00 7.06
N GLY A 344 5.10 -12.31 7.45
CA GLY A 344 4.07 -11.88 6.52
C GLY A 344 4.59 -10.89 5.49
N SER A 345 4.12 -11.04 4.24
CA SER A 345 4.46 -10.17 3.11
C SER A 345 3.20 -9.72 2.36
N LEU A 346 3.29 -8.61 1.65
CA LEU A 346 2.21 -8.15 0.76
C LEU A 346 2.00 -9.13 -0.39
N THR A 347 3.09 -9.70 -0.90
CA THR A 347 3.04 -10.59 -2.05
C THR A 347 4.13 -11.65 -1.98
N ALA A 348 3.89 -12.79 -2.62
CA ALA A 348 4.90 -13.77 -2.98
C ALA A 348 4.73 -14.15 -4.45
N SER A 349 5.83 -14.44 -5.15
CA SER A 349 5.80 -14.91 -6.54
C SER A 349 6.39 -16.30 -6.67
N VAL A 350 5.84 -17.09 -7.57
CA VAL A 350 6.41 -18.38 -7.98
C VAL A 350 6.59 -18.36 -9.49
N PHE A 351 7.82 -18.58 -9.93
CA PHE A 351 8.16 -18.84 -11.32
C PHE A 351 8.38 -20.33 -11.50
N ALA A 352 7.64 -20.96 -12.40
CA ALA A 352 7.63 -22.38 -12.61
C ALA A 352 7.17 -22.71 -14.04
N ASP A 353 7.60 -23.83 -14.57
CA ASP A 353 7.02 -24.41 -15.79
C ASP A 353 6.09 -25.59 -15.50
N GLU A 354 5.69 -26.31 -16.54
CA GLU A 354 4.80 -27.47 -16.41
C GLU A 354 5.44 -28.63 -15.61
N THR A 355 6.78 -28.77 -15.66
CA THR A 355 7.50 -29.84 -14.94
C THR A 355 7.62 -29.57 -13.45
N ASP A 356 7.50 -28.30 -13.04
CA ASP A 356 7.60 -27.84 -11.66
C ASP A 356 6.26 -27.86 -10.89
N ARG A 357 5.15 -28.26 -11.53
CA ARG A 357 3.79 -28.12 -10.97
C ARG A 357 3.61 -28.77 -9.60
N ASP A 358 4.20 -29.93 -9.38
CA ASP A 358 4.03 -30.63 -8.10
C ASP A 358 4.85 -29.97 -6.99
N ALA A 359 6.07 -29.49 -7.30
CA ALA A 359 6.87 -28.70 -6.39
C ALA A 359 6.16 -27.38 -6.04
N ALA A 360 5.63 -26.66 -7.04
CA ALA A 360 4.87 -25.43 -6.82
C ALA A 360 3.61 -25.68 -5.96
N ARG A 361 2.91 -26.78 -6.17
CA ARG A 361 1.74 -27.16 -5.36
C ARG A 361 2.10 -27.38 -3.90
N SER A 362 3.26 -27.97 -3.61
CA SER A 362 3.73 -28.20 -2.23
C SER A 362 4.08 -26.89 -1.50
N LEU A 363 4.52 -25.85 -2.23
CA LEU A 363 4.86 -24.52 -1.67
C LEU A 363 3.62 -23.68 -1.34
N LEU A 364 2.50 -23.90 -2.06
CA LEU A 364 1.33 -23.03 -2.02
C LEU A 364 0.72 -22.85 -0.62
N PRO A 365 0.55 -23.89 0.23
CA PRO A 365 0.02 -23.71 1.60
C PRO A 365 0.89 -22.76 2.45
N GLY A 366 2.22 -22.90 2.38
CA GLY A 366 3.15 -22.02 3.08
C GLY A 366 3.07 -20.57 2.61
N LEU A 367 2.97 -20.36 1.29
CA LEU A 367 2.85 -19.03 0.71
C LEU A 367 1.50 -18.37 1.04
N LEU A 368 0.40 -19.12 1.00
CA LEU A 368 -0.93 -18.62 1.39
C LEU A 368 -0.98 -18.17 2.86
N ALA A 369 -0.21 -18.80 3.72
CA ALA A 369 -0.11 -18.41 5.13
C ALA A 369 0.73 -17.13 5.34
N ARG A 370 1.53 -16.71 4.36
CA ARG A 370 2.54 -15.66 4.50
C ARG A 370 2.36 -14.46 3.58
N ALA A 371 1.49 -14.52 2.58
CA ALA A 371 1.32 -13.41 1.63
C ALA A 371 -0.15 -13.07 1.38
N GLY A 372 -0.42 -11.79 1.16
CA GLY A 372 -1.74 -11.31 0.80
C GLY A 372 -2.09 -11.58 -0.68
N ARG A 373 -1.06 -11.74 -1.54
CA ARG A 373 -1.22 -12.00 -2.97
C ARG A 373 -0.16 -12.99 -3.44
N ILE A 374 -0.57 -14.00 -4.17
CA ILE A 374 0.33 -14.94 -4.84
C ILE A 374 0.35 -14.63 -6.33
N VAL A 375 1.54 -14.47 -6.90
CA VAL A 375 1.76 -14.16 -8.32
C VAL A 375 2.40 -15.37 -9.00
N TRP A 376 1.78 -15.85 -10.06
CA TRP A 376 2.27 -16.96 -10.87
C TRP A 376 2.94 -16.46 -12.14
N ASN A 377 4.21 -16.86 -12.36
CA ASN A 377 5.02 -16.51 -13.54
C ASN A 377 5.03 -15.01 -13.84
N GLY A 378 5.12 -14.20 -12.78
CA GLY A 378 5.14 -12.76 -12.87
C GLY A 378 5.89 -12.11 -11.71
N VAL A 379 6.38 -10.91 -11.93
CA VAL A 379 7.02 -10.11 -10.89
C VAL A 379 5.98 -9.54 -9.93
N PRO A 380 6.31 -9.39 -8.63
CA PRO A 380 5.36 -8.90 -7.65
C PRO A 380 5.02 -7.41 -7.80
N THR A 381 5.86 -6.64 -8.49
CA THR A 381 5.64 -5.23 -8.80
C THR A 381 4.46 -5.04 -9.76
N GLY A 382 3.74 -3.92 -9.60
CA GLY A 382 2.52 -3.67 -10.37
C GLY A 382 1.28 -4.32 -9.70
N VAL A 383 0.40 -3.46 -9.20
CA VAL A 383 -0.84 -3.87 -8.52
C VAL A 383 -2.02 -3.33 -9.31
N ALA A 384 -2.83 -4.22 -9.89
CA ALA A 384 -4.05 -3.83 -10.57
C ALA A 384 -5.07 -3.27 -9.57
N VAL A 385 -5.82 -2.25 -10.00
CA VAL A 385 -6.92 -1.70 -9.20
C VAL A 385 -8.21 -2.33 -9.70
N CYS A 386 -8.72 -3.34 -8.99
CA CYS A 386 -9.92 -4.08 -9.36
C CYS A 386 -10.61 -4.69 -8.13
N ASP A 387 -11.81 -5.24 -8.31
CA ASP A 387 -12.64 -5.75 -7.22
C ASP A 387 -12.01 -6.95 -6.50
N ALA A 388 -11.28 -7.82 -7.21
CA ALA A 388 -10.66 -9.01 -6.64
C ALA A 388 -9.25 -8.78 -6.09
N MET A 389 -8.75 -7.54 -6.11
CA MET A 389 -7.39 -7.27 -5.64
C MET A 389 -7.32 -7.27 -4.12
N GLN A 390 -6.36 -8.06 -3.61
CA GLN A 390 -5.93 -8.00 -2.22
C GLN A 390 -4.52 -7.39 -2.17
N HIS A 391 -4.43 -6.17 -1.68
CA HIS A 391 -3.18 -5.50 -1.35
C HIS A 391 -3.13 -5.29 0.15
N GLY A 392 -2.68 -6.31 0.82
CA GLY A 392 -2.64 -6.51 2.25
C GLY A 392 -1.74 -7.69 2.55
N GLY A 393 -1.88 -8.31 3.70
CA GLY A 393 -1.11 -9.50 4.07
C GLY A 393 -0.99 -9.66 5.57
N PRO A 394 -0.44 -10.79 6.03
CA PRO A 394 -0.21 -11.00 7.45
C PRO A 394 0.81 -10.01 8.02
N TRP A 395 0.83 -9.90 9.35
CA TRP A 395 1.87 -9.16 10.08
C TRP A 395 3.26 -9.70 9.71
N PRO A 396 4.29 -8.84 9.50
CA PRO A 396 4.31 -7.38 9.72
C PRO A 396 3.93 -6.55 8.49
N ALA A 397 3.55 -7.15 7.35
CA ALA A 397 3.23 -6.40 6.15
C ALA A 397 2.03 -5.46 6.35
N THR A 398 1.03 -5.89 7.11
CA THR A 398 -0.10 -5.03 7.49
C THR A 398 -0.54 -5.22 8.94
N SER A 399 -1.24 -4.21 9.48
CA SER A 399 -1.88 -4.27 10.79
C SER A 399 -3.21 -5.04 10.79
N ALA A 400 -3.82 -5.27 9.61
CA ALA A 400 -5.14 -5.85 9.45
C ALA A 400 -5.17 -6.77 8.23
N SER A 401 -4.78 -8.03 8.41
CA SER A 401 -4.61 -9.02 7.34
C SER A 401 -5.88 -9.34 6.53
N TRP A 402 -7.05 -9.01 7.07
CA TRP A 402 -8.36 -9.19 6.43
C TRP A 402 -8.79 -8.00 5.56
N SER A 403 -8.01 -6.93 5.52
CA SER A 403 -8.30 -5.71 4.76
C SER A 403 -7.35 -5.54 3.58
N THR A 404 -7.76 -4.72 2.61
CA THR A 404 -6.93 -4.34 1.47
C THR A 404 -6.81 -2.82 1.38
N SER A 405 -5.65 -2.32 0.92
CA SER A 405 -5.46 -0.89 0.65
C SER A 405 -5.75 -0.50 -0.81
N VAL A 406 -5.98 -1.49 -1.69
CA VAL A 406 -6.22 -1.29 -3.13
C VAL A 406 -7.46 -2.09 -3.57
N GLY A 407 -8.18 -1.55 -4.55
CA GLY A 407 -9.41 -2.15 -5.06
C GLY A 407 -10.66 -1.63 -4.34
N THR A 408 -11.82 -2.12 -4.74
CA THR A 408 -13.11 -1.61 -4.23
C THR A 408 -13.35 -1.96 -2.77
N GLU A 409 -12.87 -3.10 -2.32
CA GLU A 409 -13.00 -3.53 -0.93
C GLU A 409 -12.18 -2.66 0.07
N SER A 410 -11.29 -1.78 -0.43
CA SER A 410 -10.56 -0.84 0.41
C SER A 410 -11.48 0.13 1.19
N ILE A 411 -12.69 0.33 0.69
CA ILE A 411 -13.74 1.15 1.31
C ILE A 411 -14.21 0.57 2.66
N GLU A 412 -14.17 -0.77 2.83
CA GLU A 412 -14.66 -1.47 4.02
C GLU A 412 -13.83 -1.15 5.28
N ARG A 413 -12.60 -0.66 5.13
CA ARG A 413 -11.78 -0.20 6.24
C ARG A 413 -12.41 0.98 7.00
N PHE A 414 -13.24 1.76 6.32
CA PHE A 414 -13.81 3.01 6.84
C PHE A 414 -15.33 2.97 7.01
N ARG A 415 -15.90 1.76 6.94
CA ARG A 415 -17.33 1.50 7.25
C ARG A 415 -17.43 0.38 8.30
N ARG A 416 -18.48 0.44 9.10
CA ARG A 416 -18.84 -0.66 10.01
C ARG A 416 -20.23 -1.20 9.68
N PRO A 417 -20.45 -2.52 9.76
CA PRO A 417 -21.77 -3.09 9.57
C PRO A 417 -22.68 -2.78 10.77
N VAL A 418 -23.95 -2.47 10.49
CA VAL A 418 -25.00 -2.34 11.49
C VAL A 418 -26.16 -3.24 11.08
N ALA A 419 -26.58 -4.13 11.96
CA ALA A 419 -27.74 -4.98 11.73
C ALA A 419 -29.01 -4.24 12.20
N LEU A 420 -30.00 -4.12 11.32
CA LEU A 420 -31.33 -3.59 11.54
C LEU A 420 -32.28 -4.78 11.59
N GLN A 421 -32.96 -4.98 12.71
CA GLN A 421 -33.86 -6.12 12.94
C GLN A 421 -35.29 -5.66 13.03
N GLY A 422 -36.15 -6.16 12.16
CA GLY A 422 -37.57 -5.86 12.15
C GLY A 422 -37.93 -4.40 11.86
N LEU A 423 -36.98 -3.64 11.27
CA LEU A 423 -37.22 -2.26 10.89
C LEU A 423 -38.17 -2.21 9.68
N PRO A 424 -39.18 -1.32 9.67
CA PRO A 424 -40.00 -1.10 8.48
C PRO A 424 -39.16 -0.79 7.27
N ALA A 425 -39.52 -1.34 6.08
CA ALA A 425 -38.72 -1.25 4.88
C ALA A 425 -38.44 0.20 4.40
N ASP A 426 -39.38 1.11 4.69
CA ASP A 426 -39.28 2.56 4.37
C ASP A 426 -38.31 3.31 5.29
N LEU A 427 -37.89 2.71 6.41
CA LEU A 427 -36.88 3.26 7.33
C LEU A 427 -35.48 2.67 7.15
N VAL A 428 -35.33 1.66 6.30
CA VAL A 428 -34.00 1.10 5.96
C VAL A 428 -33.28 2.08 5.01
N PRO A 429 -32.07 2.56 5.38
CA PRO A 429 -31.31 3.54 4.57
C PRO A 429 -30.97 3.07 3.17
#